data_b82680ebfe841743e78cb34396b0abaa
#
_entry.id   b82680ebfe841743e78cb34396b0abaa
#
_cell.length_a   1.000
_cell.length_b   1.000
_cell.length_c   1.000
_cell.angle_alpha   90.00
_cell.angle_beta   90.00
_cell.angle_gamma   90.00
#
_symmetry.space_group_name_H-M   'P 1'
#
loop_
_entity.id
_entity.type
_entity.pdbx_description
1 polymer ?
#
loop_
_entity_poly.entity_id
_entity_poly.type
_entity_poly.pdbx_seq_one_letter_code
_entity_poly.pdbx_strand_id
1 'polypeptide(L)'
;MATISESKLITGVWHVLPSVHRDRRGLFVETFRREWIPSGREMIQANRADRSAGCIVGLHYHLHQADYWYVPFGRARVVLHDLRVGSATEGATEVFDLGEPEDGENVHASAFIPPGVAHGFASLTDMTITYLVDGYYNAADELGVAWDDPQIAADWGLKDPELSDRDAANPKRAELPPRSLPVWPMRT
;
A
#
# COMPACT_ATOMS: atom_id res chain seq x y z
N MET A 1 -8.18 16.30 -14.95
CA MET A 1 -7.17 16.46 -13.85
C MET A 1 -7.42 15.37 -12.81
N ALA A 2 -6.40 14.87 -12.15
CA ALA A 2 -6.58 13.90 -11.06
C ALA A 2 -7.22 14.56 -9.82
N THR A 3 -8.02 13.81 -9.06
CA THR A 3 -8.47 14.18 -7.72
C THR A 3 -7.51 13.57 -6.71
N ILE A 4 -6.95 14.39 -5.83
CA ILE A 4 -5.98 13.98 -4.81
C ILE A 4 -6.58 14.32 -3.46
N SER A 5 -6.65 13.34 -2.56
CA SER A 5 -7.20 13.50 -1.22
C SER A 5 -6.38 12.76 -0.18
N GLU A 6 -6.13 13.39 0.95
CA GLU A 6 -5.53 12.71 2.09
C GLU A 6 -6.54 11.74 2.72
N SER A 7 -6.04 10.60 3.20
CA SER A 7 -6.83 9.66 3.98
C SER A 7 -7.41 10.35 5.23
N LYS A 8 -8.64 10.01 5.57
CA LYS A 8 -9.28 10.45 6.80
C LYS A 8 -8.88 9.63 8.02
N LEU A 9 -8.21 8.50 7.80
CA LEU A 9 -7.84 7.53 8.84
C LEU A 9 -6.36 7.57 9.17
N ILE A 10 -5.49 7.76 8.17
CA ILE A 10 -4.03 7.71 8.37
C ILE A 10 -3.37 8.94 7.77
N THR A 11 -2.83 9.79 8.61
CA THR A 11 -2.12 11.02 8.20
C THR A 11 -0.97 10.72 7.23
N GLY A 12 -0.91 11.47 6.13
CA GLY A 12 0.14 11.37 5.12
C GLY A 12 -0.08 10.28 4.08
N VAL A 13 -1.11 9.44 4.22
CA VAL A 13 -1.58 8.56 3.15
C VAL A 13 -2.43 9.39 2.18
N TRP A 14 -2.19 9.25 0.88
CA TRP A 14 -2.91 10.00 -0.15
C TRP A 14 -3.52 9.05 -1.17
N HIS A 15 -4.79 9.28 -1.49
CA HIS A 15 -5.50 8.60 -2.57
C HIS A 15 -5.51 9.49 -3.80
N VAL A 16 -5.21 8.91 -4.94
CA VAL A 16 -5.20 9.60 -6.24
C VAL A 16 -6.20 8.92 -7.16
N LEU A 17 -7.16 9.70 -7.66
CA LEU A 17 -8.11 9.26 -8.67
C LEU A 17 -7.84 10.04 -9.97
N PRO A 18 -7.16 9.43 -10.95
CA PRO A 18 -6.82 10.09 -12.20
C PRO A 18 -8.02 10.23 -13.14
N SER A 19 -7.91 11.12 -14.15
CA SER A 19 -8.85 11.14 -15.26
C SER A 19 -8.56 10.00 -16.21
N VAL A 20 -9.58 9.22 -16.54
CA VAL A 20 -9.52 8.16 -17.56
C VAL A 20 -10.07 8.70 -18.88
N HIS A 21 -9.29 8.58 -19.93
CA HIS A 21 -9.66 9.01 -21.29
C HIS A 21 -9.96 7.78 -22.15
N ARG A 22 -11.17 7.67 -22.66
CA ARG A 22 -11.63 6.52 -23.46
C ARG A 22 -11.96 6.95 -24.88
N ASP A 23 -11.59 6.12 -25.84
CA ASP A 23 -12.02 6.22 -27.24
C ASP A 23 -12.20 4.83 -27.86
N ARG A 24 -12.47 4.75 -29.17
CA ARG A 24 -12.67 3.48 -29.90
C ARG A 24 -11.47 2.51 -29.86
N ARG A 25 -10.30 2.97 -29.45
CA ARG A 25 -9.07 2.16 -29.36
C ARG A 25 -8.84 1.58 -27.96
N GLY A 26 -9.59 2.06 -26.94
CA GLY A 26 -9.44 1.66 -25.54
C GLY A 26 -9.37 2.88 -24.62
N LEU A 27 -8.52 2.79 -23.62
CA LEU A 27 -8.33 3.85 -22.62
C LEU A 27 -6.89 4.35 -22.56
N PHE A 28 -6.76 5.60 -22.14
CA PHE A 28 -5.52 6.22 -21.72
C PHE A 28 -5.71 6.80 -20.32
N VAL A 29 -4.78 6.56 -19.43
CA VAL A 29 -4.76 7.09 -18.07
C VAL A 29 -3.32 7.41 -17.68
N GLU A 30 -3.13 8.55 -17.04
CA GLU A 30 -1.86 8.84 -16.36
C GLU A 30 -1.89 8.15 -15.02
N THR A 31 -0.93 7.28 -14.76
CA THR A 31 -0.92 6.47 -13.53
C THR A 31 -0.09 7.09 -12.42
N PHE A 32 0.75 8.07 -12.75
CA PHE A 32 1.60 8.77 -11.79
C PHE A 32 2.03 10.14 -12.32
N ARG A 33 2.05 11.13 -11.43
CA ARG A 33 2.79 12.39 -11.58
C ARG A 33 3.45 12.75 -10.26
N ARG A 34 4.68 13.25 -10.33
CA ARG A 34 5.39 13.70 -9.13
C ARG A 34 4.60 14.73 -8.32
N GLU A 35 3.90 15.64 -9.00
CA GLU A 35 3.07 16.68 -8.39
C GLU A 35 1.84 16.15 -7.62
N TRP A 36 1.50 14.87 -7.81
CA TRP A 36 0.42 14.22 -7.07
C TRP A 36 0.84 13.79 -5.65
N ILE A 37 2.14 13.83 -5.36
CA ILE A 37 2.66 13.47 -4.04
C ILE A 37 2.96 14.77 -3.25
N PRO A 38 2.08 15.16 -2.30
CA PRO A 38 2.23 16.41 -1.58
C PRO A 38 3.50 16.50 -0.72
N SER A 39 4.05 15.35 -0.31
CA SER A 39 5.32 15.30 0.43
C SER A 39 6.54 15.77 -0.37
N GLY A 40 6.40 15.91 -1.71
CA GLY A 40 7.49 16.27 -2.59
C GLY A 40 8.55 15.17 -2.80
N ARG A 41 8.32 13.95 -2.29
CA ARG A 41 9.22 12.82 -2.48
C ARG A 41 9.32 12.44 -3.95
N GLU A 42 10.51 12.06 -4.40
CA GLU A 42 10.80 11.70 -5.78
C GLU A 42 10.86 10.18 -5.91
N MET A 43 9.91 9.61 -6.67
CA MET A 43 9.89 8.17 -6.95
C MET A 43 10.95 7.83 -7.99
N ILE A 44 11.91 6.97 -7.62
CA ILE A 44 13.12 6.69 -8.43
C ILE A 44 13.19 5.25 -8.96
N GLN A 45 12.35 4.34 -8.46
CA GLN A 45 12.30 2.96 -8.93
C GLN A 45 10.85 2.55 -9.15
N ALA A 46 10.59 1.82 -10.23
CA ALA A 46 9.30 1.22 -10.56
C ALA A 46 9.40 -0.30 -10.54
N ASN A 47 8.45 -0.95 -9.90
CA ASN A 47 8.35 -2.40 -9.78
C ASN A 47 7.01 -2.88 -10.31
N ARG A 48 6.97 -4.14 -10.77
CA ARG A 48 5.74 -4.87 -11.11
C ARG A 48 5.73 -6.21 -10.41
N ALA A 49 4.58 -6.59 -9.88
CA ALA A 49 4.34 -7.94 -9.42
C ALA A 49 3.00 -8.45 -9.95
N ASP A 50 2.99 -9.70 -10.40
CA ASP A 50 1.78 -10.43 -10.74
C ASP A 50 1.48 -11.41 -9.61
N ARG A 51 0.21 -11.55 -9.24
CA ARG A 51 -0.25 -12.45 -8.17
C ARG A 51 -1.49 -13.19 -8.59
N SER A 52 -1.52 -14.49 -8.29
CA SER A 52 -2.76 -15.28 -8.39
C SER A 52 -3.74 -14.86 -7.31
N ALA A 53 -5.03 -15.07 -7.55
CA ALA A 53 -6.07 -14.89 -6.55
C ALA A 53 -5.78 -15.72 -5.29
N GLY A 54 -6.11 -15.16 -4.12
CA GLY A 54 -5.97 -15.85 -2.83
C GLY A 54 -4.66 -15.61 -2.09
N CYS A 55 -3.73 -14.82 -2.62
CA CYS A 55 -2.47 -14.50 -1.93
C CYS A 55 -2.62 -13.25 -1.05
N ILE A 56 -1.86 -13.20 0.05
CA ILE A 56 -1.56 -11.98 0.79
C ILE A 56 -0.06 -11.68 0.68
N VAL A 57 0.27 -10.42 0.47
CA VAL A 57 1.62 -9.88 0.52
C VAL A 57 1.67 -8.82 1.61
N GLY A 58 2.54 -9.00 2.58
CA GLY A 58 2.72 -8.05 3.70
C GLY A 58 2.27 -8.63 5.05
N LEU A 59 2.07 -7.80 6.06
CA LEU A 59 2.27 -6.35 6.06
C LEU A 59 3.77 -6.02 6.12
N HIS A 60 4.22 -5.24 5.17
CA HIS A 60 5.58 -4.70 5.17
C HIS A 60 5.56 -3.25 5.65
N TYR A 61 6.68 -2.75 6.13
CA TYR A 61 6.86 -1.33 6.42
C TYR A 61 8.33 -0.94 6.31
N HIS A 62 8.54 0.33 6.06
CA HIS A 62 9.85 0.93 5.89
C HIS A 62 10.01 2.12 6.83
N LEU A 63 11.22 2.32 7.35
CA LEU A 63 11.51 3.50 8.18
C LEU A 63 11.82 4.74 7.30
N HIS A 64 12.22 4.51 6.05
CA HIS A 64 12.70 5.58 5.16
C HIS A 64 11.99 5.63 3.82
N GLN A 65 11.62 4.48 3.25
CA GLN A 65 11.01 4.38 1.93
C GLN A 65 9.51 4.70 1.98
N ALA A 66 9.06 5.45 0.98
CA ALA A 66 7.65 5.63 0.64
C ALA A 66 7.29 4.83 -0.61
N ASP A 67 6.04 4.39 -0.68
CA ASP A 67 5.50 3.62 -1.78
C ASP A 67 4.36 4.38 -2.48
N TYR A 68 4.20 4.15 -3.78
CA TYR A 68 3.04 4.60 -4.56
C TYR A 68 2.49 3.42 -5.35
N TRP A 69 1.29 2.96 -5.01
CA TRP A 69 0.69 1.74 -5.54
C TRP A 69 -0.39 1.99 -6.57
N TYR A 70 -0.39 1.20 -7.64
CA TYR A 70 -1.39 1.19 -8.69
C TYR A 70 -1.67 -0.23 -9.17
N VAL A 71 -2.95 -0.59 -9.31
CA VAL A 71 -3.40 -1.91 -9.79
C VAL A 71 -4.01 -1.75 -11.19
N PRO A 72 -3.25 -2.03 -12.26
CA PRO A 72 -3.73 -1.90 -13.64
C PRO A 72 -4.69 -3.02 -14.07
N PHE A 73 -4.61 -4.19 -13.44
CA PHE A 73 -5.41 -5.37 -13.78
C PHE A 73 -5.77 -6.15 -12.52
N GLY A 74 -7.01 -6.67 -12.50
CA GLY A 74 -7.55 -7.41 -11.37
C GLY A 74 -7.87 -6.53 -10.17
N ARG A 75 -8.08 -7.13 -9.00
CA ARG A 75 -8.51 -6.46 -7.78
C ARG A 75 -7.65 -6.84 -6.58
N ALA A 76 -7.17 -5.84 -5.88
CA ALA A 76 -6.46 -5.97 -4.62
C ALA A 76 -7.24 -5.31 -3.48
N ARG A 77 -7.36 -5.99 -2.35
CA ARG A 77 -7.73 -5.37 -1.08
C ARG A 77 -6.47 -4.92 -0.37
N VAL A 78 -6.32 -3.62 -0.23
CA VAL A 78 -5.18 -3.00 0.43
C VAL A 78 -5.48 -2.81 1.91
N VAL A 79 -4.51 -3.13 2.75
CA VAL A 79 -4.53 -2.87 4.19
C VAL A 79 -3.36 -1.98 4.54
N LEU A 80 -3.64 -0.88 5.21
CA LEU A 80 -2.66 0.04 5.77
C LEU A 80 -2.84 0.10 7.28
N HIS A 81 -1.71 0.19 8.02
CA HIS A 81 -1.74 0.35 9.48
C HIS A 81 -0.65 1.32 9.94
N ASP A 82 -1.04 2.34 10.70
CA ASP A 82 -0.10 3.35 11.19
C ASP A 82 0.70 2.80 12.39
N LEU A 83 1.96 2.43 12.13
CA LEU A 83 2.90 1.98 13.17
C LEU A 83 3.67 3.14 13.83
N ARG A 84 3.53 4.38 13.36
CA ARG A 84 4.34 5.53 13.77
C ARG A 84 3.99 5.98 15.19
N VAL A 85 4.88 5.65 16.12
CA VAL A 85 4.73 6.02 17.53
C VAL A 85 4.69 7.54 17.67
N GLY A 86 3.65 8.06 18.33
CA GLY A 86 3.41 9.49 18.51
C GLY A 86 2.70 10.19 17.33
N SER A 87 2.32 9.46 16.28
CA SER A 87 1.44 9.97 15.23
C SER A 87 0.03 10.25 15.78
N ALA A 88 -0.65 11.26 15.25
CA ALA A 88 -2.06 11.53 15.58
C ALA A 88 -3.00 10.38 15.17
N THR A 89 -2.55 9.51 14.27
CA THR A 89 -3.28 8.35 13.76
C THR A 89 -2.61 7.03 14.12
N GLU A 90 -1.72 7.02 15.13
CA GLU A 90 -1.06 5.80 15.61
C GLU A 90 -2.08 4.70 15.91
N GLY A 91 -1.84 3.51 15.36
CA GLY A 91 -2.70 2.34 15.52
C GLY A 91 -3.96 2.32 14.65
N ALA A 92 -4.20 3.34 13.83
CA ALA A 92 -5.30 3.32 12.87
C ALA A 92 -5.04 2.30 11.75
N THR A 93 -6.10 1.60 11.36
CA THR A 93 -6.10 0.68 10.20
C THR A 93 -7.05 1.23 9.14
N GLU A 94 -6.61 1.24 7.89
CA GLU A 94 -7.42 1.58 6.72
C GLU A 94 -7.45 0.40 5.76
N VAL A 95 -8.65 0.06 5.27
CA VAL A 95 -8.88 -1.01 4.30
C VAL A 95 -9.65 -0.44 3.11
N PHE A 96 -9.16 -0.67 1.90
CA PHE A 96 -9.79 -0.24 0.65
C PHE A 96 -9.37 -1.13 -0.52
N ASP A 97 -10.14 -1.12 -1.58
CA ASP A 97 -9.82 -1.90 -2.78
C ASP A 97 -9.18 -1.01 -3.85
N LEU A 98 -8.20 -1.55 -4.57
CA LEU A 98 -7.61 -0.98 -5.79
C LEU A 98 -7.86 -1.92 -6.96
N GLY A 99 -7.90 -1.35 -8.17
CA GLY A 99 -8.11 -2.08 -9.41
C GLY A 99 -9.58 -2.15 -9.81
N GLU A 100 -9.99 -3.29 -10.32
CA GLU A 100 -11.34 -3.52 -10.83
C GLU A 100 -12.31 -3.76 -9.67
N PRO A 101 -13.38 -2.96 -9.51
CA PRO A 101 -14.43 -3.26 -8.53
C PRO A 101 -15.19 -4.53 -8.95
N GLU A 102 -15.98 -5.10 -8.02
CA GLU A 102 -16.74 -6.32 -8.26
C GLU A 102 -17.74 -6.18 -9.42
N ASP A 103 -18.41 -5.03 -9.49
CA ASP A 103 -19.45 -4.72 -10.45
C ASP A 103 -19.11 -3.45 -11.25
N GLY A 104 -17.95 -3.41 -11.92
CA GLY A 104 -17.62 -2.22 -12.68
C GLY A 104 -16.27 -2.24 -13.36
N GLU A 105 -15.95 -1.13 -14.02
CA GLU A 105 -14.66 -0.94 -14.66
C GLU A 105 -13.65 -0.32 -13.68
N ASN A 106 -12.38 -0.69 -13.85
CA ASN A 106 -11.29 -0.12 -13.07
C ASN A 106 -11.30 1.41 -13.12
N VAL A 107 -11.38 2.03 -11.97
CA VAL A 107 -11.33 3.49 -11.82
C VAL A 107 -9.90 4.04 -11.80
N HIS A 108 -8.92 3.13 -11.83
CA HIS A 108 -7.49 3.44 -11.88
C HIS A 108 -6.97 4.25 -10.68
N ALA A 109 -7.62 4.10 -9.52
CA ALA A 109 -7.15 4.73 -8.29
C ALA A 109 -5.75 4.23 -7.90
N SER A 110 -5.03 5.09 -7.19
CA SER A 110 -3.69 4.82 -6.66
C SER A 110 -3.59 5.31 -5.22
N ALA A 111 -2.62 4.81 -4.49
CA ALA A 111 -2.34 5.21 -3.12
C ALA A 111 -0.87 5.54 -2.91
N PHE A 112 -0.58 6.68 -2.30
CA PHE A 112 0.73 7.00 -1.75
C PHE A 112 0.77 6.64 -0.27
N ILE A 113 1.81 5.91 0.13
CA ILE A 113 1.99 5.35 1.46
C ILE A 113 3.31 5.89 2.01
N PRO A 114 3.28 6.72 3.08
CA PRO A 114 4.49 7.29 3.65
C PRO A 114 5.27 6.26 4.48
N PRO A 115 6.56 6.50 4.75
CA PRO A 115 7.34 5.69 5.67
C PRO A 115 6.64 5.51 7.01
N GLY A 116 6.82 4.34 7.62
CA GLY A 116 6.27 3.99 8.92
C GLY A 116 4.81 3.53 8.91
N VAL A 117 4.12 3.59 7.77
CA VAL A 117 2.81 2.97 7.60
C VAL A 117 3.00 1.55 7.07
N ALA A 118 2.60 0.56 7.86
CA ALA A 118 2.59 -0.83 7.41
C ALA A 118 1.54 -1.01 6.31
N HIS A 119 1.90 -1.76 5.29
CA HIS A 119 1.10 -1.92 4.09
C HIS A 119 1.17 -3.34 3.55
N GLY A 120 0.06 -3.80 3.02
CA GLY A 120 -0.07 -5.09 2.38
C GLY A 120 -1.31 -5.14 1.51
N PHE A 121 -1.43 -6.19 0.73
CA PHE A 121 -2.62 -6.42 -0.07
C PHE A 121 -2.98 -7.90 -0.16
N ALA A 122 -4.28 -8.16 -0.29
CA ALA A 122 -4.83 -9.45 -0.69
C ALA A 122 -5.20 -9.39 -2.18
N SER A 123 -4.78 -10.37 -2.97
CA SER A 123 -5.22 -10.54 -4.35
C SER A 123 -6.60 -11.20 -4.37
N LEU A 124 -7.66 -10.39 -4.57
CA LEU A 124 -9.04 -10.91 -4.62
C LEU A 124 -9.35 -11.61 -5.95
N THR A 125 -8.59 -11.29 -6.99
CA THR A 125 -8.56 -11.95 -8.31
C THR A 125 -7.11 -12.15 -8.72
N ASP A 126 -6.84 -12.85 -9.81
CA ASP A 126 -5.55 -12.71 -10.49
C ASP A 126 -5.33 -11.25 -10.81
N MET A 127 -4.15 -10.71 -10.48
CA MET A 127 -3.92 -9.28 -10.55
C MET A 127 -2.48 -8.91 -10.89
N THR A 128 -2.32 -7.70 -11.38
CA THR A 128 -1.03 -7.02 -11.51
C THR A 128 -1.04 -5.78 -10.62
N ILE A 129 0.00 -5.61 -9.82
CA ILE A 129 0.31 -4.35 -9.14
C ILE A 129 1.60 -3.76 -9.71
N THR A 130 1.60 -2.45 -9.95
CA THR A 130 2.80 -1.67 -10.17
C THR A 130 2.98 -0.72 -9.00
N TYR A 131 4.21 -0.58 -8.53
CA TYR A 131 4.50 0.34 -7.44
C TYR A 131 5.81 1.07 -7.66
N LEU A 132 5.78 2.35 -7.35
CA LEU A 132 6.93 3.22 -7.36
C LEU A 132 7.43 3.39 -5.94
N VAL A 133 8.75 3.51 -5.78
CA VAL A 133 9.39 3.74 -4.49
C VAL A 133 10.42 4.87 -4.61
N ASP A 134 10.64 5.61 -3.54
CA ASP A 134 11.54 6.75 -3.48
C ASP A 134 12.96 6.38 -3.00
N GLY A 135 13.22 5.09 -2.84
CA GLY A 135 14.52 4.50 -2.52
C GLY A 135 14.83 3.29 -3.38
N TYR A 136 16.09 2.93 -3.54
CA TYR A 136 16.47 1.62 -4.06
C TYR A 136 16.33 0.57 -2.97
N TYR A 137 16.13 -0.70 -3.38
CA TYR A 137 16.01 -1.81 -2.46
C TYR A 137 17.08 -1.81 -1.39
N ASN A 138 16.64 -1.85 -0.14
CA ASN A 138 17.50 -1.90 1.04
C ASN A 138 16.97 -2.96 2.02
N ALA A 139 17.64 -4.11 2.07
CA ALA A 139 17.24 -5.22 2.94
C ALA A 139 17.16 -4.85 4.44
N ALA A 140 17.88 -3.80 4.87
CA ALA A 140 17.83 -3.34 6.27
C ALA A 140 16.57 -2.52 6.59
N ASP A 141 15.87 -2.01 5.56
CA ASP A 141 14.61 -1.25 5.68
C ASP A 141 13.38 -2.06 5.24
N GLU A 142 13.56 -3.36 4.94
CA GLU A 142 12.50 -4.30 4.60
C GLU A 142 11.96 -4.97 5.86
N LEU A 143 11.12 -4.25 6.61
CA LEU A 143 10.55 -4.72 7.86
C LEU A 143 9.15 -5.32 7.64
N GLY A 144 8.64 -6.06 8.62
CA GLY A 144 7.33 -6.68 8.53
C GLY A 144 6.62 -6.83 9.87
N VAL A 145 5.30 -6.87 9.82
CA VAL A 145 4.40 -7.20 10.94
C VAL A 145 3.39 -8.23 10.47
N ALA A 146 2.98 -9.12 11.36
CA ALA A 146 2.11 -10.25 11.02
C ALA A 146 0.78 -9.78 10.40
N TRP A 147 0.41 -10.37 9.28
CA TRP A 147 -0.82 -10.08 8.54
C TRP A 147 -2.11 -10.33 9.35
N ASP A 148 -2.06 -11.30 10.27
CA ASP A 148 -3.15 -11.74 11.15
C ASP A 148 -3.03 -11.16 12.58
N ASP A 149 -2.34 -10.02 12.73
CA ASP A 149 -2.17 -9.37 14.02
C ASP A 149 -3.51 -8.91 14.60
N PRO A 150 -3.86 -9.32 15.85
CA PRO A 150 -5.16 -8.99 16.46
C PRO A 150 -5.32 -7.50 16.79
N GLN A 151 -4.24 -6.73 16.91
CA GLN A 151 -4.30 -5.28 17.11
C GLN A 151 -4.55 -4.53 15.79
N ILE A 152 -4.15 -5.12 14.67
CA ILE A 152 -4.42 -4.59 13.32
C ILE A 152 -5.83 -4.99 12.89
N ALA A 153 -6.22 -6.25 13.15
CA ALA A 153 -7.55 -6.82 12.94
C ALA A 153 -8.13 -6.53 11.54
N ALA A 154 -7.29 -6.62 10.52
CA ALA A 154 -7.66 -6.28 9.15
C ALA A 154 -8.56 -7.35 8.51
N ASP A 155 -9.62 -6.91 7.83
CA ASP A 155 -10.42 -7.77 6.95
C ASP A 155 -9.77 -7.84 5.56
N TRP A 156 -9.07 -8.93 5.31
CA TRP A 156 -8.43 -9.18 4.03
C TRP A 156 -9.39 -9.66 2.92
N GLY A 157 -10.62 -10.03 3.30
CA GLY A 157 -11.58 -10.61 2.35
C GLY A 157 -11.24 -12.05 1.93
N LEU A 158 -10.26 -12.69 2.56
CA LEU A 158 -9.80 -14.06 2.30
C LEU A 158 -9.86 -14.89 3.59
N LYS A 159 -10.14 -16.20 3.48
CA LYS A 159 -10.20 -17.10 4.64
C LYS A 159 -8.87 -17.82 4.89
N ASP A 160 -8.29 -18.41 3.85
CA ASP A 160 -7.08 -19.22 3.92
C ASP A 160 -6.08 -18.71 2.86
N PRO A 161 -5.40 -17.59 3.12
CA PRO A 161 -4.54 -16.96 2.13
C PRO A 161 -3.24 -17.72 1.94
N GLU A 162 -2.70 -17.68 0.71
CA GLU A 162 -1.34 -18.07 0.42
C GLU A 162 -0.38 -16.94 0.80
N LEU A 163 0.67 -17.25 1.55
CA LEU A 163 1.70 -16.32 1.98
C LEU A 163 3.09 -16.82 1.59
N SER A 164 4.03 -15.90 1.45
CA SER A 164 5.45 -16.26 1.45
C SER A 164 5.91 -16.74 2.82
N ASP A 165 6.98 -17.57 2.88
CA ASP A 165 7.59 -18.00 4.14
C ASP A 165 7.99 -16.79 5.01
N ARG A 166 8.45 -15.70 4.36
CA ARG A 166 8.80 -14.45 5.03
C ARG A 166 7.58 -13.81 5.71
N ASP A 167 6.48 -13.66 4.98
CA ASP A 167 5.29 -12.99 5.48
C ASP A 167 4.59 -13.79 6.58
N ALA A 168 4.61 -15.11 6.45
CA ALA A 168 4.11 -16.03 7.47
C ALA A 168 4.93 -15.98 8.79
N ALA A 169 6.21 -15.59 8.70
CA ALA A 169 7.13 -15.54 9.85
C ALA A 169 7.23 -14.14 10.49
N ASN A 170 6.51 -13.14 9.98
CA ASN A 170 6.54 -11.79 10.54
C ASN A 170 6.04 -11.76 12.00
N PRO A 171 6.70 -11.00 12.91
CA PRO A 171 6.30 -10.89 14.31
C PRO A 171 4.96 -10.15 14.45
N LYS A 172 4.26 -10.40 15.56
CA LYS A 172 3.09 -9.58 15.93
C LYS A 172 3.54 -8.16 16.31
N ARG A 173 2.64 -7.18 16.17
CA ARG A 173 2.94 -5.77 16.50
C ARG A 173 3.51 -5.59 17.91
N ALA A 174 2.95 -6.29 18.89
CA ALA A 174 3.40 -6.24 20.28
C ALA A 174 4.84 -6.81 20.49
N GLU A 175 5.35 -7.57 19.55
CA GLU A 175 6.67 -8.20 19.58
C GLU A 175 7.73 -7.40 18.81
N LEU A 176 7.33 -6.33 18.12
CA LEU A 176 8.26 -5.50 17.37
C LEU A 176 9.29 -4.86 18.31
N PRO A 177 10.59 -5.02 18.03
CA PRO A 177 11.60 -4.41 18.86
C PRO A 177 11.54 -2.87 18.76
N PRO A 178 11.77 -2.13 19.87
CA PRO A 178 11.65 -0.66 19.88
C PRO A 178 12.44 0.05 18.79
N ARG A 179 13.60 -0.53 18.40
CA ARG A 179 14.47 0.05 17.36
C ARG A 179 13.90 -0.04 15.94
N SER A 180 12.92 -0.94 15.70
CA SER A 180 12.25 -1.11 14.41
C SER A 180 10.92 -0.35 14.35
N LEU A 181 10.47 0.25 15.45
CA LEU A 181 9.26 1.06 15.44
C LEU A 181 9.55 2.44 14.82
N PRO A 182 8.76 2.84 13.83
CA PRO A 182 8.86 4.20 13.29
C PRO A 182 8.40 5.20 14.34
N VAL A 183 9.12 6.32 14.51
CA VAL A 183 8.79 7.39 15.47
C VAL A 183 8.41 8.65 14.71
N TRP A 184 7.27 9.23 15.05
CA TRP A 184 6.78 10.48 14.44
C TRP A 184 7.46 11.71 15.07
N PRO A 185 7.78 12.78 14.32
CA PRO A 185 7.75 12.82 12.85
C PRO A 185 8.86 11.99 12.21
N MET A 186 8.53 11.33 11.10
CA MET A 186 9.51 10.55 10.35
C MET A 186 10.60 11.49 9.84
N ARG A 187 11.87 11.10 10.02
CA ARG A 187 12.99 11.86 9.46
C ARG A 187 12.99 11.71 7.94
N THR A 188 13.03 12.82 7.25
CA THR A 188 13.16 12.90 5.78
C THR A 188 14.58 12.57 5.37
#